data_905b7f61ba409d4a7b27647126284943
#
_entry.id   905b7f61ba409d4a7b27647126284943
#
_cell.length_a   1.000
_cell.length_b   1.000
_cell.length_c   1.000
_cell.angle_alpha   90.00
_cell.angle_beta   90.00
_cell.angle_gamma   90.00
#
_symmetry.space_group_name_H-M   'P 1'
#
loop_
_entity.id
_entity.type
_entity.pdbx_description
1 polymer ?
#
loop_
_entity_poly.entity_id
_entity_poly.type
_entity_poly.pdbx_seq_one_letter_code
_entity_poly.pdbx_strand_id
1 'polypeptide(L)'
;MKIIKASAEILTATPDLEQVIELSGRVCYKSEDKITPESAEGFISRLMDSKHESVLEHGAVTVRFVVDRGVSHELVRHRIASFSQESTRYANYSKDKFGNEITVIEPCFYDRGSEDYLDWEQGCLEDEARYLRMIGRGRKPQEARTNLPNSLKTEVVMTANPREWRHVFKLRCAPTAHPQMREVMIPLAAEFAARWPSIFGVP
;
A
#
# COMPACT_ATOMS: atom_id res chain seq x y z
N MET A 1 5.30 2.24 -24.04
CA MET A 1 4.70 2.42 -22.68
C MET A 1 3.89 1.19 -22.32
N LYS A 2 4.05 0.70 -21.11
CA LYS A 2 3.30 -0.43 -20.56
C LYS A 2 2.21 0.07 -19.61
N ILE A 3 0.99 -0.45 -19.74
CA ILE A 3 -0.14 -0.14 -18.85
C ILE A 3 -0.42 -1.37 -18.00
N ILE A 4 -0.52 -1.19 -16.68
CA ILE A 4 -0.84 -2.26 -15.71
C ILE A 4 -1.89 -1.78 -14.70
N LYS A 5 -2.54 -2.73 -14.05
CA LYS A 5 -3.43 -2.42 -12.91
C LYS A 5 -2.64 -2.24 -11.62
N ALA A 6 -3.19 -1.46 -10.71
CA ALA A 6 -2.68 -1.35 -9.35
C ALA A 6 -2.85 -2.66 -8.58
N SER A 7 -1.96 -2.92 -7.60
CA SER A 7 -2.05 -4.09 -6.74
C SER A 7 -1.39 -3.85 -5.39
N ALA A 8 -1.78 -4.67 -4.40
CA ALA A 8 -1.14 -4.75 -3.10
C ALA A 8 -0.93 -6.22 -2.72
N GLU A 9 0.13 -6.52 -1.98
CA GLU A 9 0.51 -7.87 -1.58
C GLU A 9 1.11 -7.85 -0.18
N ILE A 10 0.63 -8.71 0.71
CA ILE A 10 1.23 -8.91 2.04
C ILE A 10 2.53 -9.71 1.86
N LEU A 11 3.67 -9.07 2.13
CA LEU A 11 4.98 -9.71 2.04
C LEU A 11 5.30 -10.55 3.26
N THR A 12 4.99 -10.04 4.45
CA THR A 12 5.25 -10.70 5.72
C THR A 12 4.41 -10.09 6.83
N ALA A 13 4.22 -10.86 7.89
CA ALA A 13 3.63 -10.42 9.15
C ALA A 13 4.41 -11.04 10.31
N THR A 14 4.30 -10.47 11.50
CA THR A 14 4.76 -11.11 12.74
C THR A 14 4.11 -12.50 12.82
N PRO A 15 4.91 -13.58 12.99
CA PRO A 15 4.34 -14.92 13.20
C PRO A 15 3.40 -14.94 14.40
N ASP A 16 2.31 -15.70 14.28
CA ASP A 16 1.31 -15.86 15.36
C ASP A 16 0.85 -14.52 15.94
N LEU A 17 0.55 -13.55 15.05
CA LEU A 17 0.28 -12.15 15.41
C LEU A 17 -0.75 -11.98 16.52
N GLU A 18 -1.86 -12.73 16.44
CA GLU A 18 -2.94 -12.64 17.46
C GLU A 18 -2.47 -13.15 18.82
N GLN A 19 -1.67 -14.22 18.86
CA GLN A 19 -1.09 -14.74 20.09
C GLN A 19 -0.06 -13.78 20.71
N VAL A 20 0.74 -13.10 19.89
CA VAL A 20 1.67 -12.06 20.36
C VAL A 20 0.90 -10.89 20.99
N ILE A 21 -0.20 -10.47 20.38
CA ILE A 21 -1.06 -9.40 20.89
C ILE A 21 -1.75 -9.85 22.18
N GLU A 22 -2.28 -11.09 22.23
CA GLU A 22 -2.86 -11.64 23.46
C GLU A 22 -1.84 -11.66 24.60
N LEU A 23 -0.65 -12.23 24.37
CA LEU A 23 0.41 -12.27 25.39
C LEU A 23 0.71 -10.86 25.92
N SER A 24 0.85 -9.89 25.01
CA SER A 24 1.13 -8.50 25.39
C SER A 24 0.03 -7.90 26.27
N GLY A 25 -1.22 -8.19 25.98
CA GLY A 25 -2.35 -7.75 26.81
C GLY A 25 -2.45 -8.48 28.14
N ARG A 26 -2.18 -9.80 28.16
CA ARG A 26 -2.22 -10.62 29.38
C ARG A 26 -1.19 -10.20 30.42
N VAL A 27 -0.01 -9.78 29.97
CA VAL A 27 1.05 -9.25 30.87
C VAL A 27 0.54 -8.09 31.72
N CYS A 28 -0.30 -7.22 31.17
CA CYS A 28 -0.86 -6.08 31.90
C CYS A 28 -1.76 -6.48 33.06
N TYR A 29 -2.41 -7.66 32.99
CA TYR A 29 -3.36 -8.16 33.98
C TYR A 29 -2.83 -9.36 34.74
N LYS A 30 -1.55 -9.79 34.52
CA LYS A 30 -0.96 -10.98 35.10
C LYS A 30 -1.85 -12.22 34.97
N SER A 31 -2.33 -12.43 33.72
CA SER A 31 -3.29 -13.50 33.39
C SER A 31 -2.77 -14.42 32.27
N GLU A 32 -1.46 -14.57 32.17
CA GLU A 32 -0.77 -15.41 31.18
C GLU A 32 -1.13 -16.90 31.35
N ASP A 33 -1.51 -17.31 32.57
CA ASP A 33 -2.03 -18.64 32.89
C ASP A 33 -3.32 -19.01 32.15
N LYS A 34 -4.01 -18.03 31.56
CA LYS A 34 -5.25 -18.20 30.79
C LYS A 34 -5.05 -18.30 29.28
N ILE A 35 -3.78 -18.30 28.82
CA ILE A 35 -3.48 -18.45 27.39
C ILE A 35 -3.71 -19.90 26.99
N THR A 36 -4.53 -20.11 25.95
CA THR A 36 -4.73 -21.40 25.27
C THR A 36 -4.59 -21.18 23.75
N PRO A 37 -4.48 -22.24 22.95
CA PRO A 37 -4.41 -22.10 21.48
C PRO A 37 -5.57 -21.29 20.87
N GLU A 38 -6.73 -21.27 21.51
CA GLU A 38 -7.96 -20.65 21.01
C GLU A 38 -8.34 -19.35 21.76
N SER A 39 -7.56 -18.92 22.77
CA SER A 39 -7.95 -17.82 23.65
C SER A 39 -7.80 -16.43 23.03
N ALA A 40 -6.91 -16.28 22.02
CA ALA A 40 -6.52 -14.99 21.45
C ALA A 40 -7.73 -14.22 20.87
N GLU A 41 -8.56 -14.87 20.07
CA GLU A 41 -9.71 -14.23 19.41
C GLU A 41 -10.64 -13.57 20.44
N GLY A 42 -11.12 -14.32 21.42
CA GLY A 42 -12.05 -13.80 22.43
C GLY A 42 -11.42 -12.77 23.37
N PHE A 43 -10.10 -12.85 23.59
CA PHE A 43 -9.40 -11.85 24.39
C PHE A 43 -9.23 -10.53 23.64
N ILE A 44 -8.77 -10.58 22.39
CA ILE A 44 -8.58 -9.40 21.56
C ILE A 44 -9.92 -8.69 21.31
N SER A 45 -10.99 -9.44 20.98
CA SER A 45 -12.33 -8.85 20.77
C SER A 45 -12.77 -8.01 21.98
N ARG A 46 -12.60 -8.51 23.22
CA ARG A 46 -12.93 -7.74 24.43
C ARG A 46 -12.09 -6.48 24.61
N LEU A 47 -10.79 -6.53 24.25
CA LEU A 47 -9.92 -5.35 24.29
C LEU A 47 -10.35 -4.31 23.26
N MET A 48 -10.77 -4.76 22.08
CA MET A 48 -11.27 -3.89 21.02
C MET A 48 -12.57 -3.20 21.44
N ASP A 49 -13.54 -3.94 22.00
CA ASP A 49 -14.80 -3.40 22.53
C ASP A 49 -14.55 -2.34 23.63
N SER A 50 -13.52 -2.58 24.47
CA SER A 50 -13.12 -1.66 25.52
C SER A 50 -12.21 -0.52 25.03
N LYS A 51 -11.89 -0.45 23.71
CA LYS A 51 -10.99 0.51 23.09
C LYS A 51 -9.55 0.50 23.68
N HIS A 52 -9.12 -0.63 24.18
CA HIS A 52 -7.76 -0.86 24.69
C HIS A 52 -6.84 -1.27 23.53
N GLU A 53 -6.63 -0.37 22.58
CA GLU A 53 -5.96 -0.65 21.30
C GLU A 53 -4.42 -0.62 21.39
N SER A 54 -3.82 -0.22 22.52
CA SER A 54 -2.34 -0.16 22.63
C SER A 54 -1.65 -1.49 22.42
N VAL A 55 -2.31 -2.61 22.77
CA VAL A 55 -1.78 -3.96 22.55
C VAL A 55 -1.61 -4.30 21.07
N LEU A 56 -2.37 -3.65 20.19
CA LEU A 56 -2.26 -3.82 18.72
C LEU A 56 -0.96 -3.21 18.15
N GLU A 57 -0.19 -2.50 18.97
CA GLU A 57 1.09 -1.94 18.54
C GLU A 57 2.22 -3.00 18.61
N HIS A 58 1.97 -4.15 19.25
CA HIS A 58 2.90 -5.27 19.32
C HIS A 58 2.72 -6.18 18.10
N GLY A 59 3.62 -6.06 17.16
CA GLY A 59 3.61 -6.78 15.90
C GLY A 59 3.63 -5.85 14.70
N ALA A 60 3.87 -6.41 13.53
CA ALA A 60 3.95 -5.65 12.29
C ALA A 60 3.47 -6.47 11.10
N VAL A 61 2.91 -5.78 10.10
CA VAL A 61 2.59 -6.35 8.79
C VAL A 61 3.26 -5.48 7.72
N THR A 62 3.92 -6.13 6.78
CA THR A 62 4.60 -5.48 5.65
C THR A 62 3.87 -5.78 4.35
N VAL A 63 3.52 -4.73 3.62
CA VAL A 63 2.78 -4.81 2.36
C VAL A 63 3.59 -4.13 1.25
N ARG A 64 3.66 -4.75 0.08
CA ARG A 64 4.13 -4.13 -1.15
C ARG A 64 2.95 -3.62 -1.95
N PHE A 65 3.00 -2.36 -2.32
CA PHE A 65 2.06 -1.72 -3.24
C PHE A 65 2.72 -1.49 -4.59
N VAL A 66 2.01 -1.81 -5.66
CA VAL A 66 2.32 -1.40 -7.03
C VAL A 66 1.21 -0.43 -7.43
N VAL A 67 1.52 0.86 -7.42
CA VAL A 67 0.53 1.95 -7.56
C VAL A 67 1.12 3.12 -8.35
N ASP A 68 0.31 4.11 -8.69
CA ASP A 68 0.78 5.36 -9.28
C ASP A 68 1.45 6.29 -8.24
N ARG A 69 2.05 7.37 -8.74
CA ARG A 69 2.72 8.37 -7.89
C ARG A 69 1.72 9.11 -7.00
N GLY A 70 0.50 9.39 -7.47
CA GLY A 70 -0.54 10.06 -6.70
C GLY A 70 -0.92 9.27 -5.46
N VAL A 71 -1.25 7.98 -5.62
CA VAL A 71 -1.55 7.06 -4.52
C VAL A 71 -0.36 6.94 -3.56
N SER A 72 0.87 6.82 -4.09
CA SER A 72 2.06 6.70 -3.24
C SER A 72 2.28 7.94 -2.36
N HIS A 73 1.97 9.16 -2.86
CA HIS A 73 2.07 10.38 -2.07
C HIS A 73 1.06 10.44 -0.91
N GLU A 74 -0.07 9.77 -1.05
CA GLU A 74 -1.05 9.62 0.04
C GLU A 74 -0.64 8.54 1.05
N LEU A 75 -0.04 7.42 0.59
CA LEU A 75 0.44 6.34 1.46
C LEU A 75 1.48 6.85 2.46
N VAL A 76 2.48 7.58 2.00
CA VAL A 76 3.58 8.06 2.87
C VAL A 76 3.15 9.15 3.87
N ARG A 77 1.88 9.54 3.89
CA ARG A 77 1.32 10.45 4.91
C ARG A 77 0.96 9.73 6.21
N HIS A 78 0.93 8.40 6.22
CA HIS A 78 0.77 7.57 7.41
C HIS A 78 2.11 7.47 8.15
N ARG A 79 2.33 8.37 9.14
CA ARG A 79 3.66 8.61 9.73
C ARG A 79 4.09 7.56 10.75
N ILE A 80 3.14 6.75 11.27
CA ILE A 80 3.44 5.63 12.19
C ILE A 80 3.68 4.36 11.36
N ALA A 81 4.50 4.50 10.32
CA ALA A 81 4.87 3.42 9.41
C ALA A 81 6.26 3.66 8.84
N SER A 82 6.87 2.60 8.34
CA SER A 82 8.13 2.64 7.60
C SER A 82 7.86 2.44 6.11
N PHE A 83 8.61 3.17 5.26
CA PHE A 83 8.44 3.13 3.81
C PHE A 83 9.76 2.94 3.08
N SER A 84 9.74 2.08 2.06
CA SER A 84 10.76 2.01 1.02
C SER A 84 10.07 2.14 -0.33
N GLN A 85 10.51 3.10 -1.15
CA GLN A 85 9.85 3.41 -2.42
C GLN A 85 10.84 3.40 -3.59
N GLU A 86 10.40 2.89 -4.74
CA GLU A 86 11.12 2.98 -6.01
C GLU A 86 11.49 4.44 -6.32
N SER A 87 12.80 4.67 -6.56
CA SER A 87 13.32 6.01 -6.75
C SER A 87 13.52 6.37 -8.21
N THR A 88 12.77 7.34 -8.71
CA THR A 88 12.96 7.93 -10.03
C THR A 88 14.27 8.70 -10.20
N ARG A 89 15.07 8.86 -9.14
CA ARG A 89 16.43 9.41 -9.25
C ARG A 89 17.39 8.39 -9.83
N TYR A 90 17.17 7.10 -9.55
CA TYR A 90 18.06 5.99 -9.92
C TYR A 90 17.46 5.09 -10.99
N ALA A 91 16.13 4.93 -11.04
CA ALA A 91 15.46 4.19 -12.09
C ALA A 91 15.65 4.90 -13.43
N ASN A 92 16.29 4.22 -14.38
CA ASN A 92 16.47 4.69 -15.75
C ASN A 92 15.65 3.81 -16.67
N TYR A 93 14.49 4.30 -17.08
CA TYR A 93 13.51 3.56 -17.89
C TYR A 93 13.96 3.31 -19.33
N SER A 94 15.07 3.92 -19.80
CA SER A 94 15.69 3.59 -21.08
C SER A 94 16.59 2.34 -21.03
N LYS A 95 16.61 1.61 -19.91
CA LYS A 95 17.42 0.38 -19.78
C LYS A 95 16.58 -0.84 -20.07
N ASP A 96 17.21 -1.91 -20.61
CA ASP A 96 16.56 -3.15 -21.00
C ASP A 96 15.76 -3.82 -19.87
N LYS A 97 16.22 -3.71 -18.61
CA LYS A 97 15.48 -4.21 -17.44
C LYS A 97 14.11 -3.56 -17.23
N PHE A 98 13.85 -2.40 -17.85
CA PHE A 98 12.56 -1.72 -17.88
C PHE A 98 11.88 -1.81 -19.26
N GLY A 99 12.44 -2.57 -20.21
CA GLY A 99 11.91 -2.70 -21.56
C GLY A 99 12.09 -1.47 -22.43
N ASN A 100 12.95 -0.52 -22.05
CA ASN A 100 13.15 0.78 -22.71
C ASN A 100 11.85 1.62 -22.77
N GLU A 101 10.98 1.45 -21.77
CA GLU A 101 9.68 2.13 -21.70
C GLU A 101 9.32 2.45 -20.25
N ILE A 102 8.40 3.40 -20.04
CA ILE A 102 7.78 3.58 -18.72
C ILE A 102 6.62 2.61 -18.53
N THR A 103 6.32 2.31 -17.27
CA THR A 103 5.09 1.62 -16.89
C THR A 103 4.17 2.60 -16.17
N VAL A 104 2.89 2.63 -16.52
CA VAL A 104 1.87 3.47 -15.88
C VAL A 104 0.76 2.61 -15.28
N ILE A 105 0.10 3.13 -14.27
CA ILE A 105 -1.08 2.51 -13.65
C ILE A 105 -2.33 3.00 -14.38
N GLU A 106 -3.14 2.06 -14.84
CA GLU A 106 -4.43 2.32 -15.48
C GLU A 106 -5.40 3.00 -14.49
N PRO A 107 -5.98 4.16 -14.82
CA PRO A 107 -7.01 4.77 -13.98
C PRO A 107 -8.28 3.92 -13.93
N CYS A 108 -8.70 3.52 -12.75
CA CYS A 108 -9.87 2.65 -12.54
C CYS A 108 -11.22 3.36 -12.78
N PHE A 109 -11.22 4.65 -13.07
CA PHE A 109 -12.40 5.49 -13.23
C PHE A 109 -12.67 5.96 -14.67
N TYR A 110 -11.80 5.61 -15.61
CA TYR A 110 -12.04 5.81 -17.03
C TYR A 110 -12.42 4.50 -17.72
N ASP A 111 -13.46 4.53 -18.52
CA ASP A 111 -13.82 3.40 -19.38
C ASP A 111 -12.82 3.29 -20.52
N ARG A 112 -12.28 2.09 -20.75
CA ARG A 112 -11.35 1.84 -21.86
C ARG A 112 -11.97 2.23 -23.19
N GLY A 113 -11.26 3.07 -23.95
CA GLY A 113 -11.71 3.57 -25.25
C GLY A 113 -12.63 4.79 -25.17
N SER A 114 -12.95 5.31 -23.97
CA SER A 114 -13.56 6.63 -23.84
C SER A 114 -12.59 7.73 -24.27
N GLU A 115 -13.10 8.90 -24.60
CA GLU A 115 -12.27 10.07 -24.97
C GLU A 115 -11.29 10.41 -23.83
N ASP A 116 -11.76 10.42 -22.57
CA ASP A 116 -10.91 10.69 -21.39
C ASP A 116 -9.79 9.65 -21.23
N TYR A 117 -10.07 8.36 -21.48
CA TYR A 117 -9.07 7.31 -21.43
C TYR A 117 -8.01 7.50 -22.52
N LEU A 118 -8.44 7.78 -23.75
CA LEU A 118 -7.54 8.00 -24.90
C LEU A 118 -6.68 9.25 -24.70
N ASP A 119 -7.22 10.32 -24.17
CA ASP A 119 -6.47 11.54 -23.83
C ASP A 119 -5.44 11.27 -22.73
N TRP A 120 -5.80 10.52 -21.70
CA TRP A 120 -4.87 10.10 -20.65
C TRP A 120 -3.73 9.24 -21.21
N GLU A 121 -4.05 8.24 -22.05
CA GLU A 121 -3.05 7.35 -22.66
C GLU A 121 -2.11 8.14 -23.56
N GLN A 122 -2.64 9.02 -24.42
CA GLN A 122 -1.85 9.87 -25.29
C GLN A 122 -0.92 10.80 -24.50
N GLY A 123 -1.40 11.40 -23.43
CA GLY A 123 -0.60 12.25 -22.54
C GLY A 123 0.58 11.48 -21.92
N CYS A 124 0.35 10.24 -21.47
CA CYS A 124 1.40 9.38 -20.92
C CYS A 124 2.44 8.99 -21.99
N LEU A 125 2.03 8.71 -23.22
CA LEU A 125 2.94 8.41 -24.34
C LEU A 125 3.82 9.63 -24.69
N GLU A 126 3.27 10.84 -24.66
CA GLU A 126 4.04 12.05 -24.89
C GLU A 126 5.06 12.32 -23.78
N ASP A 127 4.69 12.09 -22.52
CA ASP A 127 5.57 12.21 -21.36
C ASP A 127 6.72 11.20 -21.43
N GLU A 128 6.45 9.94 -21.79
CA GLU A 128 7.46 8.94 -22.07
C GLU A 128 8.45 9.41 -23.14
N ALA A 129 7.92 9.88 -24.27
CA ALA A 129 8.75 10.36 -25.37
C ALA A 129 9.63 11.54 -24.96
N ARG A 130 9.12 12.47 -24.14
CA ARG A 130 9.90 13.59 -23.56
C ARG A 130 11.01 13.09 -22.66
N TYR A 131 10.68 12.16 -21.75
CA TYR A 131 11.65 11.53 -20.83
C TYR A 131 12.79 10.84 -21.61
N LEU A 132 12.45 9.97 -22.56
CA LEU A 132 13.44 9.21 -23.34
C LEU A 132 14.32 10.13 -24.19
N ARG A 133 13.76 11.20 -24.79
CA ARG A 133 14.57 12.21 -25.50
C ARG A 133 15.57 12.91 -24.59
N MET A 134 15.20 13.22 -23.33
CA MET A 134 16.13 13.84 -22.39
C MET A 134 17.25 12.87 -22.02
N ILE A 135 16.94 11.61 -21.74
CA ILE A 135 17.95 10.58 -21.51
C ILE A 135 18.87 10.41 -22.71
N GLY A 136 18.32 10.36 -23.93
CA GLY A 136 19.10 10.28 -25.18
C GLY A 136 20.05 11.46 -25.43
N ARG A 137 19.74 12.63 -24.83
CA ARG A 137 20.61 13.81 -24.84
C ARG A 137 21.65 13.79 -23.69
N GLY A 138 21.76 12.69 -22.95
CA GLY A 138 22.72 12.53 -21.86
C GLY A 138 22.26 13.08 -20.50
N ARG A 139 20.97 13.48 -20.34
CA ARG A 139 20.45 13.87 -19.03
C ARG A 139 20.34 12.67 -18.09
N LYS A 140 20.60 12.90 -16.81
CA LYS A 140 20.47 11.88 -15.78
C LYS A 140 18.99 11.61 -15.47
N PRO A 141 18.60 10.39 -15.02
CA PRO A 141 17.21 10.09 -14.63
C PRO A 141 16.62 11.12 -13.67
N GLN A 142 17.39 11.58 -12.68
CA GLN A 142 16.95 12.61 -11.72
C GLN A 142 16.57 13.96 -12.34
N GLU A 143 17.07 14.26 -13.55
CA GLU A 143 16.71 15.45 -14.31
C GLU A 143 15.54 15.17 -15.25
N ALA A 144 15.60 14.05 -15.99
CA ALA A 144 14.58 13.68 -16.96
C ALA A 144 13.20 13.37 -16.31
N ARG A 145 13.18 12.91 -15.04
CA ARG A 145 11.96 12.56 -14.31
C ARG A 145 10.94 13.69 -14.17
N THR A 146 11.33 14.93 -14.42
CA THR A 146 10.41 16.09 -14.42
C THR A 146 9.32 15.98 -15.48
N ASN A 147 9.51 15.10 -16.50
CA ASN A 147 8.54 14.82 -17.56
C ASN A 147 7.75 13.52 -17.33
N LEU A 148 7.90 12.85 -16.18
CA LEU A 148 7.15 11.62 -15.93
C LEU A 148 5.74 11.96 -15.43
N PRO A 149 4.69 11.23 -15.91
CA PRO A 149 3.31 11.49 -15.51
C PRO A 149 3.05 11.10 -14.05
N ASN A 150 2.01 11.66 -13.45
CA ASN A 150 1.55 11.23 -12.12
C ASN A 150 1.08 9.77 -12.11
N SER A 151 0.60 9.27 -13.25
CA SER A 151 0.21 7.87 -13.46
C SER A 151 1.40 6.90 -13.51
N LEU A 152 2.65 7.41 -13.45
CA LEU A 152 3.84 6.54 -13.44
C LEU A 152 3.73 5.51 -12.33
N LYS A 153 3.90 4.22 -12.68
CA LYS A 153 4.00 3.11 -11.72
C LYS A 153 5.14 3.36 -10.74
N THR A 154 4.89 3.11 -9.50
CA THR A 154 5.92 3.02 -8.45
C THR A 154 5.66 1.80 -7.56
N GLU A 155 6.68 1.33 -6.89
CA GLU A 155 6.55 0.31 -5.85
C GLU A 155 6.84 0.93 -4.50
N VAL A 156 5.99 0.62 -3.52
CA VAL A 156 6.12 1.08 -2.13
C VAL A 156 5.99 -0.11 -1.21
N VAL A 157 7.03 -0.37 -0.42
CA VAL A 157 6.94 -1.30 0.70
C VAL A 157 6.61 -0.49 1.94
N MET A 158 5.50 -0.83 2.59
CA MET A 158 5.01 -0.19 3.81
C MET A 158 4.96 -1.22 4.94
N THR A 159 5.56 -0.89 6.07
CA THR A 159 5.48 -1.68 7.30
C THR A 159 4.82 -0.85 8.39
N ALA A 160 3.77 -1.39 8.99
CA ALA A 160 3.07 -0.76 10.11
C ALA A 160 2.56 -1.81 11.11
N ASN A 161 2.28 -1.38 12.34
CA ASN A 161 1.62 -2.22 13.33
C ASN A 161 0.11 -2.36 13.04
N PRO A 162 -0.59 -3.34 13.64
CA PRO A 162 -2.02 -3.55 13.39
C PRO A 162 -2.90 -2.35 13.72
N ARG A 163 -2.56 -1.56 14.75
CA ARG A 163 -3.31 -0.34 15.09
C ARG A 163 -3.27 0.68 13.98
N GLU A 164 -2.06 0.93 13.42
CA GLU A 164 -1.91 1.85 12.29
C GLU A 164 -2.60 1.31 11.02
N TRP A 165 -2.53 0.00 10.74
CA TRP A 165 -3.26 -0.58 9.61
C TRP A 165 -4.77 -0.38 9.71
N ARG A 166 -5.36 -0.51 10.92
CA ARG A 166 -6.79 -0.18 11.15
C ARG A 166 -7.08 1.29 10.81
N HIS A 167 -6.20 2.20 11.23
CA HIS A 167 -6.31 3.62 10.89
C HIS A 167 -6.20 3.86 9.38
N VAL A 168 -5.24 3.22 8.72
CA VAL A 168 -5.06 3.27 7.26
C VAL A 168 -6.34 2.84 6.54
N PHE A 169 -6.88 1.67 6.86
CA PHE A 169 -8.10 1.16 6.23
C PHE A 169 -9.30 2.07 6.49
N LYS A 170 -9.47 2.56 7.70
CA LYS A 170 -10.55 3.51 8.03
C LYS A 170 -10.53 4.74 7.13
N LEU A 171 -9.35 5.29 6.84
CA LEU A 171 -9.21 6.48 5.99
C LEU A 171 -9.25 6.15 4.50
N ARG A 172 -8.60 5.07 4.08
CA ARG A 172 -8.31 4.80 2.66
C ARG A 172 -9.35 3.92 1.98
N CYS A 173 -10.17 3.19 2.75
CA CYS A 173 -11.36 2.51 2.22
C CYS A 173 -12.61 3.39 2.23
N ALA A 174 -12.59 4.55 2.89
CA ALA A 174 -13.73 5.45 2.98
C ALA A 174 -14.22 5.92 1.59
N PRO A 175 -15.53 6.15 1.40
CA PRO A 175 -16.08 6.62 0.11
C PRO A 175 -15.45 7.91 -0.41
N THR A 176 -14.92 8.75 0.50
CA THR A 176 -14.25 10.02 0.20
C THR A 176 -12.78 9.87 -0.22
N ALA A 177 -12.19 8.67 -0.07
CA ALA A 177 -10.83 8.41 -0.55
C ALA A 177 -10.79 8.32 -2.07
N HIS A 178 -9.62 8.64 -2.64
CA HIS A 178 -9.41 8.58 -4.09
C HIS A 178 -9.75 7.19 -4.66
N PRO A 179 -10.44 7.08 -5.80
CA PRO A 179 -10.83 5.77 -6.36
C PRO A 179 -9.66 4.78 -6.53
N GLN A 180 -8.51 5.21 -7.05
CA GLN A 180 -7.33 4.34 -7.21
C GLN A 180 -6.71 3.91 -5.86
N MET A 181 -6.86 4.71 -4.80
CA MET A 181 -6.49 4.29 -3.44
C MET A 181 -7.44 3.19 -2.95
N ARG A 182 -8.74 3.36 -3.15
CA ARG A 182 -9.77 2.38 -2.76
C ARG A 182 -9.64 1.08 -3.54
N GLU A 183 -9.24 1.14 -4.79
CA GLU A 183 -9.02 -0.03 -5.66
C GLU A 183 -8.06 -1.06 -5.04
N VAL A 184 -7.01 -0.59 -4.36
CA VAL A 184 -6.03 -1.46 -3.71
C VAL A 184 -6.33 -1.70 -2.23
N MET A 185 -6.89 -0.71 -1.53
CA MET A 185 -7.10 -0.80 -0.09
C MET A 185 -8.29 -1.66 0.31
N ILE A 186 -9.39 -1.66 -0.46
CA ILE A 186 -10.57 -2.46 -0.13
C ILE A 186 -10.27 -3.96 -0.21
N PRO A 187 -9.66 -4.49 -1.29
CA PRO A 187 -9.27 -5.90 -1.34
C PRO A 187 -8.23 -6.27 -0.26
N LEU A 188 -7.26 -5.39 0.00
CA LEU A 188 -6.27 -5.60 1.04
C LEU A 188 -6.90 -5.67 2.44
N ALA A 189 -7.82 -4.78 2.75
CA ALA A 189 -8.54 -4.81 4.04
C ALA A 189 -9.35 -6.11 4.21
N ALA A 190 -9.96 -6.60 3.14
CA ALA A 190 -10.66 -7.89 3.15
C ALA A 190 -9.69 -9.07 3.41
N GLU A 191 -8.49 -9.04 2.82
CA GLU A 191 -7.46 -10.05 3.08
C GLU A 191 -6.97 -10.00 4.54
N PHE A 192 -6.77 -8.81 5.11
CA PHE A 192 -6.42 -8.65 6.53
C PHE A 192 -7.52 -9.18 7.44
N ALA A 193 -8.79 -8.89 7.14
CA ALA A 193 -9.94 -9.40 7.90
C ALA A 193 -10.04 -10.93 7.85
N ALA A 194 -9.72 -11.54 6.71
CA ALA A 194 -9.70 -13.00 6.57
C ALA A 194 -8.54 -13.65 7.33
N ARG A 195 -7.35 -13.00 7.39
CA ARG A 195 -6.17 -13.54 8.07
C ARG A 195 -6.20 -13.33 9.59
N TRP A 196 -6.72 -12.20 10.05
CA TRP A 196 -6.73 -11.79 11.47
C TRP A 196 -8.10 -11.22 11.85
N PRO A 197 -9.14 -12.08 11.91
CA PRO A 197 -10.53 -11.64 12.08
C PRO A 197 -10.78 -10.93 13.41
N SER A 198 -10.06 -11.28 14.48
CA SER A 198 -10.20 -10.63 15.79
C SER A 198 -9.69 -9.19 15.81
N ILE A 199 -8.80 -8.83 14.86
CA ILE A 199 -8.18 -7.50 14.77
C ILE A 199 -8.85 -6.64 13.71
N PHE A 200 -9.14 -7.21 12.53
CA PHE A 200 -9.60 -6.50 11.34
C PHE A 200 -11.00 -6.91 10.89
N GLY A 201 -11.61 -7.90 11.52
CA GLY A 201 -13.01 -8.25 11.25
C GLY A 201 -13.91 -7.04 11.48
N VAL A 202 -14.97 -6.92 10.67
CA VAL A 202 -16.01 -5.89 10.88
C VAL A 202 -16.80 -6.30 12.11
N PRO A 203 -17.02 -5.41 13.10
CA PRO A 203 -17.93 -5.68 14.21
C PRO A 203 -19.37 -5.77 13.73
#